data_2f2ff58745abb410fb2ec58a732989ee
#
_entry.id   2f2ff58745abb410fb2ec58a732989ee
#
_cell.length_a   1.000
_cell.length_b   1.000
_cell.length_c   1.000
_cell.angle_alpha   90.00
_cell.angle_beta   90.00
_cell.angle_gamma   90.00
#
_symmetry.space_group_name_H-M   'P 1'
#
loop_
_entity.id
_entity.type
_entity.pdbx_description
1 polymer ?
#
loop_
_entity_poly.entity_id
_entity_poly.type
_entity_poly.pdbx_seq_one_letter_code
_entity_poly.pdbx_strand_id
1 'polypeptide(L)'
;MNKFSGFLLFLTFLSGIQPCKAQFFTITNDSAKNVLVKEPDLMPVADSLESMSIPSRNVPTGSLPSFTEGKGVEISLERDIPVFVNITDSLLADLIERRLNVCLPLDFIQMNSKFGYRRDPVYHSQRFHDGIDLKCHYQHVYSMLPGIVKEVNYSNKGYGNHVILQHGNLECLYGHLHAIAVKEGDIVEAGTIVAISGNTGKSTGPHLHIRLRKDGKSVDPKNLVDYLNNYVDELQDKIAYLKFGTKPDLELNISNLFMMLEKYHVKFPKIVVAQALVETGYFTSRVCLECHNLFGLRRPSNGEYYTFDTWEESVKAYRDYVQYKYKGGDYYDFLDRIGYAEGPKYTSVVRQIAKSL
;
A
#
# COMPACT_ATOMS: atom_id res chain seq x y z
N MET A 1 5.93 25.35 3.36
CA MET A 1 6.37 25.45 4.76
C MET A 1 5.63 24.38 5.57
N ASN A 2 6.11 23.19 5.65
CA ASN A 2 5.74 22.20 6.68
C ASN A 2 6.48 20.87 6.42
N LYS A 3 7.82 20.94 6.47
CA LYS A 3 8.67 19.73 6.51
C LYS A 3 8.85 19.16 7.93
N PHE A 4 8.23 19.78 8.94
CA PHE A 4 8.40 19.38 10.34
C PHE A 4 7.43 18.30 10.84
N SER A 5 6.30 18.11 10.20
CA SER A 5 5.31 17.11 10.65
C SER A 5 5.75 15.65 10.35
N GLY A 6 6.44 15.44 9.23
CA GLY A 6 6.95 14.10 8.89
C GLY A 6 8.06 13.61 9.82
N PHE A 7 8.83 14.54 10.38
CA PHE A 7 9.95 14.19 11.25
C PHE A 7 9.53 13.75 12.66
N LEU A 8 8.42 14.30 13.17
CA LEU A 8 7.90 13.91 14.49
C LEU A 8 7.29 12.49 14.46
N LEU A 9 6.66 12.11 13.34
CA LEU A 9 6.16 10.75 13.12
C LEU A 9 7.29 9.73 13.03
N PHE A 10 8.44 10.15 12.52
CA PHE A 10 9.64 9.33 12.37
C PHE A 10 10.29 8.96 13.73
N LEU A 11 10.28 9.89 14.68
CA LEU A 11 10.82 9.65 16.03
C LEU A 11 10.00 8.65 16.85
N THR A 12 8.67 8.63 16.68
CA THR A 12 7.81 7.65 17.35
C THR A 12 7.97 6.24 16.78
N PHE A 13 8.36 6.11 15.52
CA PHE A 13 8.61 4.81 14.89
C PHE A 13 9.91 4.14 15.38
N LEU A 14 10.92 4.95 15.74
CA LEU A 14 12.21 4.47 16.25
C LEU A 14 12.19 4.08 17.74
N SER A 15 11.18 4.53 18.49
CA SER A 15 11.07 4.27 19.94
C SER A 15 10.37 2.97 20.33
N GLY A 16 10.08 2.07 19.39
CA GLY A 16 9.48 0.76 19.69
C GLY A 16 8.00 0.80 20.09
N ILE A 17 7.33 1.94 19.96
CA ILE A 17 5.88 2.06 20.17
C ILE A 17 5.19 1.42 18.95
N GLN A 18 4.34 0.43 19.22
CA GLN A 18 3.58 -0.29 18.19
C GLN A 18 2.96 0.68 17.18
N PRO A 19 3.05 0.39 15.87
CA PRO A 19 2.43 1.23 14.87
C PRO A 19 0.91 1.17 15.07
N CYS A 20 0.36 2.23 15.60
CA CYS A 20 -1.02 2.53 15.32
C CYS A 20 -1.16 2.51 13.80
N LYS A 21 -2.15 1.80 13.27
CA LYS A 21 -2.44 1.69 11.84
C LYS A 21 -2.06 2.99 11.14
N ALA A 22 -1.00 2.97 10.35
CA ALA A 22 -0.63 4.13 9.55
C ALA A 22 -1.68 4.31 8.45
N GLN A 23 -2.81 4.83 8.84
CA GLN A 23 -3.67 5.55 7.91
C GLN A 23 -2.95 6.88 7.69
N PHE A 24 -2.41 7.04 6.50
CA PHE A 24 -1.80 8.29 6.10
C PHE A 24 -2.88 9.35 6.03
N PHE A 25 -2.96 10.19 7.05
CA PHE A 25 -3.78 11.39 7.02
C PHE A 25 -2.89 12.52 6.55
N THR A 26 -3.16 13.04 5.37
CA THR A 26 -2.64 14.35 4.95
C THR A 26 -3.36 15.40 5.79
N ILE A 27 -2.67 16.00 6.75
CA ILE A 27 -3.20 17.19 7.43
C ILE A 27 -3.03 18.35 6.44
N THR A 28 -4.07 18.64 5.69
CA THR A 28 -4.17 19.91 4.97
C THR A 28 -4.49 20.99 5.99
N ASN A 29 -3.54 21.90 6.22
CA ASN A 29 -3.84 23.17 6.90
C ASN A 29 -4.75 23.98 5.98
N ASP A 30 -5.98 24.03 6.31
CA ASP A 30 -7.00 25.07 6.30
C ASP A 30 -8.36 24.43 6.04
N SER A 31 -9.21 24.63 7.01
CA SER A 31 -10.64 24.28 7.03
C SER A 31 -11.02 23.08 7.91
N ALA A 32 -10.35 22.91 9.05
CA ALA A 32 -10.93 22.12 10.13
C ALA A 32 -11.98 22.98 10.87
N LYS A 33 -13.17 23.10 10.28
CA LYS A 33 -14.38 23.43 11.04
C LYS A 33 -15.15 22.14 11.25
N ASN A 34 -15.04 21.66 12.50
CA ASN A 34 -16.00 20.80 13.19
C ASN A 34 -16.46 19.51 12.45
N VAL A 35 -15.65 18.48 12.51
CA VAL A 35 -16.15 17.11 12.55
C VAL A 35 -15.72 16.52 13.89
N LEU A 36 -16.65 16.42 14.82
CA LEU A 36 -16.50 15.64 16.04
C LEU A 36 -16.43 14.17 15.67
N VAL A 37 -15.21 13.63 15.53
CA VAL A 37 -14.99 12.19 15.51
C VAL A 37 -15.00 11.74 16.97
N LYS A 38 -16.01 10.97 17.34
CA LYS A 38 -16.04 10.26 18.62
C LYS A 38 -14.80 9.38 18.74
N GLU A 39 -13.96 9.66 19.72
CA GLU A 39 -12.87 8.76 20.12
C GLU A 39 -13.46 7.42 20.58
N PRO A 40 -12.86 6.28 20.18
CA PRO A 40 -13.20 5.02 20.78
C PRO A 40 -12.67 4.99 22.22
N ASP A 41 -13.52 4.56 23.15
CA ASP A 41 -13.21 4.38 24.55
C ASP A 41 -11.95 3.52 24.73
N LEU A 42 -10.85 4.16 25.13
CA LEU A 42 -9.65 3.48 25.59
C LEU A 42 -9.86 3.05 27.04
N MET A 43 -9.92 1.75 27.28
CA MET A 43 -9.85 1.16 28.60
C MET A 43 -8.53 1.58 29.28
N PRO A 44 -8.52 1.91 30.56
CA PRO A 44 -7.31 2.31 31.25
C PRO A 44 -6.36 1.13 31.40
N VAL A 45 -5.17 1.26 30.85
CA VAL A 45 -4.05 0.38 31.17
C VAL A 45 -3.49 0.84 32.51
N ALA A 46 -3.62 -0.01 33.51
CA ALA A 46 -3.15 0.22 34.86
C ALA A 46 -1.62 0.38 34.92
N ASP A 47 -1.23 1.30 35.78
CA ASP A 47 0.13 1.63 36.18
C ASP A 47 1.02 0.42 36.45
N SER A 48 2.11 0.32 35.70
CA SER A 48 3.36 -0.29 36.16
C SER A 48 4.54 0.15 35.26
N LEU A 49 4.93 1.41 35.37
CA LEU A 49 6.24 1.88 34.94
C LEU A 49 6.87 2.67 36.07
N GLU A 50 7.34 1.92 37.08
CA GLU A 50 8.31 2.46 38.03
C GLU A 50 9.67 2.59 37.34
N SER A 51 10.14 3.84 37.37
CA SER A 51 11.54 4.28 37.45
C SER A 51 12.57 3.63 36.52
N MET A 52 12.69 4.18 35.31
CA MET A 52 14.01 4.35 34.70
C MET A 52 14.28 5.84 34.54
N SER A 53 15.10 6.40 35.46
CA SER A 53 15.59 7.76 35.41
C SER A 53 16.53 7.93 34.22
N ILE A 54 16.06 8.67 33.20
CA ILE A 54 16.89 9.14 32.10
C ILE A 54 17.71 10.30 32.67
N PRO A 55 19.05 10.30 32.59
CA PRO A 55 19.86 11.42 33.01
C PRO A 55 19.55 12.64 32.12
N SER A 56 19.11 13.73 32.76
CA SER A 56 18.89 15.02 32.11
C SER A 56 20.20 15.53 31.51
N ARG A 57 20.33 15.47 30.19
CA ARG A 57 21.32 16.24 29.47
C ARG A 57 20.75 17.63 29.19
N ASN A 58 21.48 18.64 29.66
CA ASN A 58 21.21 20.04 29.40
C ASN A 58 21.10 20.29 27.89
N VAL A 59 19.89 20.57 27.44
CA VAL A 59 19.65 21.12 26.11
C VAL A 59 19.94 22.62 26.19
N PRO A 60 20.84 23.17 25.37
CA PRO A 60 21.01 24.61 25.32
C PRO A 60 19.74 25.27 24.79
N THR A 61 19.11 26.09 25.58
CA THR A 61 18.01 26.98 25.15
C THR A 61 18.57 28.07 24.25
N GLY A 62 18.75 27.78 22.97
CA GLY A 62 18.99 28.77 21.94
C GLY A 62 17.63 29.36 21.51
N SER A 63 17.44 30.67 21.70
CA SER A 63 16.30 31.42 21.23
C SER A 63 16.14 31.28 19.72
N LEU A 64 14.93 30.92 19.27
CA LEU A 64 14.55 30.93 17.85
C LEU A 64 14.76 32.34 17.26
N PRO A 65 15.41 32.48 16.10
CA PRO A 65 15.54 33.77 15.44
C PRO A 65 14.18 34.23 14.92
N SER A 66 13.86 35.51 15.21
CA SER A 66 12.68 36.19 14.68
C SER A 66 12.82 36.37 13.16
N PHE A 67 11.84 35.91 12.41
CA PHE A 67 11.76 36.15 10.97
C PHE A 67 11.40 37.61 10.70
N THR A 68 12.32 38.38 10.12
CA THR A 68 12.04 39.65 9.44
C THR A 68 12.03 39.37 7.93
N GLU A 69 10.98 39.83 7.26
CA GLU A 69 10.83 39.77 5.81
C GLU A 69 11.99 40.47 5.09
N GLY A 70 12.59 39.79 4.11
CA GLY A 70 13.36 40.41 3.05
C GLY A 70 14.87 40.37 3.19
N LYS A 71 15.48 39.21 2.99
CA LYS A 71 16.75 38.93 2.30
C LYS A 71 16.88 37.41 2.26
N GLY A 72 17.20 36.85 1.08
CA GLY A 72 17.42 35.42 0.93
C GLY A 72 18.51 34.96 1.91
N VAL A 73 18.07 34.34 3.00
CA VAL A 73 18.95 33.62 3.90
C VAL A 73 19.15 32.26 3.27
N GLU A 74 20.33 32.04 2.75
CA GLU A 74 20.84 30.69 2.53
C GLU A 74 20.81 29.99 3.89
N ILE A 75 19.75 29.24 4.17
CA ILE A 75 19.72 28.34 5.31
C ILE A 75 20.61 27.18 4.92
N SER A 76 21.92 27.26 5.22
CA SER A 76 22.71 26.07 5.36
C SER A 76 22.09 25.33 6.56
N LEU A 77 21.23 24.40 6.24
CA LEU A 77 20.87 23.34 7.15
C LEU A 77 22.13 22.50 7.36
N GLU A 78 23.05 22.99 8.18
CA GLU A 78 23.90 22.10 8.96
C GLU A 78 22.92 21.26 9.78
N ARG A 79 22.52 20.18 9.17
CA ARG A 79 21.76 19.15 9.85
C ARG A 79 22.73 18.52 10.83
N ASP A 80 22.78 19.03 12.04
CA ASP A 80 22.97 18.17 13.18
C ASP A 80 21.83 17.16 13.11
N ILE A 81 22.04 16.11 12.34
CA ILE A 81 21.20 14.94 12.43
C ILE A 81 21.77 14.18 13.61
N PRO A 82 21.29 14.42 14.83
CA PRO A 82 21.68 13.59 15.91
C PRO A 82 20.97 12.29 15.66
N VAL A 83 21.54 11.24 15.98
CA VAL A 83 20.71 10.21 16.53
C VAL A 83 20.54 8.94 15.69
N PHE A 84 21.38 8.72 14.71
CA PHE A 84 21.59 7.32 14.38
C PHE A 84 22.70 6.79 15.27
N VAL A 85 22.33 5.98 16.22
CA VAL A 85 23.26 5.42 17.21
C VAL A 85 24.25 4.48 16.52
N ASN A 86 23.88 3.98 15.33
CA ASN A 86 24.70 3.11 14.52
C ASN A 86 24.35 3.22 13.01
N ILE A 87 25.18 2.63 12.17
CA ILE A 87 25.03 2.66 10.71
C ILE A 87 23.74 1.94 10.24
N THR A 88 23.28 0.94 11.00
CA THR A 88 22.04 0.20 10.70
C THR A 88 20.83 1.10 10.82
N ASP A 89 20.76 1.96 11.82
CA ASP A 89 19.64 2.89 12.02
C ASP A 89 19.59 3.93 10.90
N SER A 90 20.76 4.43 10.46
CA SER A 90 20.87 5.35 9.32
C SER A 90 20.39 4.69 8.03
N LEU A 91 20.79 3.44 7.77
CA LEU A 91 20.38 2.70 6.59
C LEU A 91 18.88 2.39 6.64
N LEU A 92 18.35 2.00 7.79
CA LEU A 92 16.92 1.76 7.98
C LEU A 92 16.10 3.03 7.69
N ALA A 93 16.57 4.19 8.17
CA ALA A 93 15.93 5.48 7.91
C ALA A 93 15.89 5.82 6.41
N ASP A 94 17.01 5.64 5.70
CA ASP A 94 17.09 5.86 4.25
C ASP A 94 16.12 4.94 3.49
N LEU A 95 16.05 3.66 3.86
CA LEU A 95 15.11 2.72 3.22
C LEU A 95 13.65 3.06 3.49
N ILE A 96 13.31 3.51 4.70
CA ILE A 96 11.96 3.96 5.03
C ILE A 96 11.63 5.23 4.24
N GLU A 97 12.53 6.20 4.16
CA GLU A 97 12.32 7.42 3.36
C GLU A 97 12.06 7.07 1.89
N ARG A 98 12.87 6.18 1.30
CA ARG A 98 12.64 5.69 -0.08
C ARG A 98 11.29 5.00 -0.24
N ARG A 99 10.88 4.20 0.75
CA ARG A 99 9.58 3.51 0.75
C ARG A 99 8.40 4.48 0.82
N LEU A 100 8.54 5.59 1.54
CA LEU A 100 7.53 6.64 1.64
C LEU A 100 7.40 7.47 0.34
N ASN A 101 8.40 7.43 -0.54
CA ASN A 101 8.39 8.17 -1.80
C ASN A 101 7.81 7.38 -2.98
N VAL A 102 7.32 6.16 -2.76
CA VAL A 102 6.73 5.32 -3.81
C VAL A 102 5.49 4.59 -3.31
N CYS A 103 4.50 4.42 -4.18
CA CYS A 103 3.29 3.68 -3.89
C CYS A 103 2.75 3.01 -5.15
N LEU A 104 2.02 1.92 -5.01
CA LEU A 104 1.23 1.37 -6.10
C LEU A 104 -0.09 2.14 -6.26
N PRO A 105 -0.64 2.26 -7.48
CA PRO A 105 -1.86 3.05 -7.72
C PRO A 105 -3.12 2.42 -7.13
N LEU A 106 -3.10 1.14 -6.81
CA LEU A 106 -4.17 0.35 -6.19
C LEU A 106 -3.58 -0.62 -5.17
N ASP A 107 -4.39 -1.10 -4.24
CA ASP A 107 -3.97 -2.12 -3.26
C ASP A 107 -3.49 -3.41 -3.93
N PHE A 108 -4.04 -3.75 -5.11
CA PHE A 108 -3.70 -4.94 -5.89
C PHE A 108 -3.58 -4.58 -7.36
N ILE A 109 -2.50 -5.01 -7.99
CA ILE A 109 -2.25 -4.75 -9.40
C ILE A 109 -2.63 -5.97 -10.25
N GLN A 110 -3.70 -5.81 -11.03
CA GLN A 110 -4.04 -6.77 -12.08
C GLN A 110 -4.37 -6.04 -13.37
N MET A 111 -3.56 -6.31 -14.38
CA MET A 111 -3.75 -5.69 -15.70
C MET A 111 -4.96 -6.30 -16.42
N ASN A 112 -5.85 -5.43 -16.87
CA ASN A 112 -7.00 -5.78 -17.71
C ASN A 112 -6.74 -5.51 -19.19
N SER A 113 -6.01 -4.43 -19.52
CA SER A 113 -5.68 -4.07 -20.89
C SER A 113 -4.32 -3.39 -20.98
N LYS A 114 -3.57 -3.72 -22.04
CA LYS A 114 -2.21 -3.24 -22.27
C LYS A 114 -2.20 -1.94 -23.08
N PHE A 115 -1.11 -1.19 -22.96
CA PHE A 115 -0.74 -0.08 -23.81
C PHE A 115 -0.48 -0.56 -25.26
N GLY A 116 -0.78 0.29 -26.26
CA GLY A 116 -0.49 0.03 -27.66
C GLY A 116 -1.72 -0.31 -28.51
N TYR A 117 -1.48 -0.76 -29.73
CA TYR A 117 -2.57 -1.10 -30.65
C TYR A 117 -3.31 -2.36 -30.21
N ARG A 118 -4.65 -2.24 -30.08
CA ARG A 118 -5.56 -3.34 -29.72
C ARG A 118 -6.90 -3.19 -30.39
N ARG A 119 -7.68 -4.27 -30.44
CA ARG A 119 -9.08 -4.19 -30.87
C ARG A 119 -9.88 -3.44 -29.79
N ASP A 120 -10.47 -2.33 -30.19
CA ASP A 120 -11.31 -1.52 -29.30
C ASP A 120 -12.57 -2.31 -28.92
N PRO A 121 -12.89 -2.47 -27.62
CA PRO A 121 -14.03 -3.26 -27.18
C PRO A 121 -15.40 -2.65 -27.54
N VAL A 122 -15.44 -1.32 -27.83
CA VAL A 122 -16.66 -0.60 -28.17
C VAL A 122 -16.86 -0.54 -29.70
N TYR A 123 -15.82 -0.16 -30.44
CA TYR A 123 -15.90 0.04 -31.89
C TYR A 123 -15.46 -1.15 -32.73
N HIS A 124 -14.91 -2.19 -32.06
CA HIS A 124 -14.40 -3.42 -32.70
C HIS A 124 -13.33 -3.19 -33.80
N SER A 125 -12.80 -1.98 -33.92
CA SER A 125 -11.72 -1.59 -34.81
C SER A 125 -10.38 -1.57 -34.08
N GLN A 126 -9.28 -1.64 -34.83
CA GLN A 126 -7.95 -1.50 -34.25
C GLN A 126 -7.72 -0.04 -33.84
N ARG A 127 -7.43 0.19 -32.55
CA ARG A 127 -7.15 1.49 -31.99
C ARG A 127 -5.94 1.48 -31.07
N PHE A 128 -5.28 2.60 -30.99
CA PHE A 128 -4.20 2.80 -30.05
C PHE A 128 -4.78 3.09 -28.65
N HIS A 129 -4.35 2.31 -27.66
CA HIS A 129 -4.63 2.51 -26.25
C HIS A 129 -3.42 3.21 -25.62
N ASP A 130 -3.58 4.46 -25.20
CA ASP A 130 -2.50 5.33 -24.74
C ASP A 130 -2.16 5.17 -23.26
N GLY A 131 -2.66 4.11 -22.64
CA GLY A 131 -2.44 3.76 -21.24
C GLY A 131 -2.57 2.26 -20.99
N ILE A 132 -2.69 1.92 -19.72
CA ILE A 132 -3.06 0.59 -19.27
C ILE A 132 -4.36 0.65 -18.46
N ASP A 133 -5.12 -0.45 -18.47
CA ASP A 133 -6.29 -0.58 -17.63
C ASP A 133 -6.03 -1.62 -16.53
N LEU A 134 -6.23 -1.22 -15.28
CA LEU A 134 -6.10 -2.07 -14.11
C LEU A 134 -7.50 -2.47 -13.58
N LYS A 135 -7.67 -3.74 -13.27
CA LYS A 135 -8.93 -4.23 -12.68
C LYS A 135 -9.11 -3.66 -11.29
N CYS A 136 -10.24 -3.00 -11.07
CA CYS A 136 -10.66 -2.55 -9.75
C CYS A 136 -12.18 -2.32 -9.76
N HIS A 137 -12.75 -2.11 -8.57
CA HIS A 137 -14.18 -1.86 -8.42
C HIS A 137 -14.41 -0.88 -7.28
N TYR A 138 -14.47 0.42 -7.60
CA TYR A 138 -14.70 1.52 -6.65
C TYR A 138 -13.72 1.48 -5.46
N GLN A 139 -12.44 1.30 -5.75
CA GLN A 139 -11.34 1.28 -4.78
C GLN A 139 -10.64 2.63 -4.71
N HIS A 140 -9.93 2.89 -3.62
CA HIS A 140 -9.05 4.04 -3.53
C HIS A 140 -7.98 3.97 -4.62
N VAL A 141 -7.69 5.13 -5.20
CA VAL A 141 -6.61 5.35 -6.16
C VAL A 141 -5.56 6.20 -5.47
N TYR A 142 -4.33 5.73 -5.48
CA TYR A 142 -3.21 6.37 -4.80
C TYR A 142 -2.28 7.06 -5.78
N SER A 143 -1.70 8.20 -5.38
CA SER A 143 -0.57 8.78 -6.10
C SER A 143 0.62 7.83 -6.05
N MET A 144 1.18 7.49 -7.20
CA MET A 144 2.33 6.57 -7.27
C MET A 144 3.62 7.20 -6.78
N LEU A 145 3.78 8.52 -6.94
CA LEU A 145 4.96 9.29 -6.62
C LEU A 145 4.56 10.62 -5.99
N PRO A 146 5.45 11.32 -5.28
CA PRO A 146 5.21 12.71 -4.87
C PRO A 146 5.06 13.63 -6.08
N GLY A 147 4.17 14.62 -5.99
CA GLY A 147 3.95 15.54 -7.12
C GLY A 147 2.92 16.61 -6.83
N ILE A 148 2.42 17.21 -7.90
CA ILE A 148 1.42 18.29 -7.87
C ILE A 148 0.25 17.88 -8.75
N VAL A 149 -0.97 18.14 -8.28
CA VAL A 149 -2.19 17.98 -9.09
C VAL A 149 -2.20 19.05 -10.16
N LYS A 150 -1.99 18.63 -11.40
CA LYS A 150 -1.92 19.51 -12.56
C LYS A 150 -3.29 19.85 -13.12
N GLU A 151 -4.21 18.89 -13.13
CA GLU A 151 -5.54 19.03 -13.71
C GLU A 151 -6.54 18.12 -13.01
N VAL A 152 -7.74 18.62 -12.78
CA VAL A 152 -8.91 17.86 -12.35
C VAL A 152 -10.02 18.08 -13.35
N ASN A 153 -10.56 17.03 -13.94
CA ASN A 153 -11.58 17.13 -14.97
C ASN A 153 -12.75 16.18 -14.71
N TYR A 154 -13.96 16.70 -14.87
CA TYR A 154 -15.20 15.94 -14.78
C TYR A 154 -15.84 15.85 -16.17
N SER A 155 -15.97 14.64 -16.70
CA SER A 155 -16.46 14.41 -18.05
C SER A 155 -17.18 13.08 -18.19
N ASN A 156 -18.17 13.04 -19.09
CA ASN A 156 -18.83 11.80 -19.51
C ASN A 156 -18.23 11.23 -20.82
N LYS A 157 -17.11 11.76 -21.31
CA LYS A 157 -16.46 11.36 -22.56
C LYS A 157 -15.00 10.97 -22.31
N GLY A 158 -14.40 10.22 -23.23
CA GLY A 158 -12.99 9.86 -23.17
C GLY A 158 -12.60 9.19 -21.85
N TYR A 159 -11.65 9.78 -21.13
CA TYR A 159 -11.16 9.29 -19.83
C TYR A 159 -12.17 9.44 -18.69
N GLY A 160 -13.37 10.00 -18.96
CA GLY A 160 -14.33 10.28 -17.90
C GLY A 160 -13.83 11.31 -16.90
N ASN A 161 -14.26 11.19 -15.65
CA ASN A 161 -13.64 11.94 -14.56
C ASN A 161 -12.19 11.49 -14.43
N HIS A 162 -11.28 12.42 -14.40
CA HIS A 162 -9.86 12.08 -14.30
C HIS A 162 -9.06 13.17 -13.58
N VAL A 163 -7.93 12.76 -13.04
CA VAL A 163 -6.93 13.63 -12.45
C VAL A 163 -5.59 13.43 -13.16
N ILE A 164 -4.86 14.51 -13.38
CA ILE A 164 -3.50 14.47 -13.90
C ILE A 164 -2.55 14.97 -12.82
N LEU A 165 -1.59 14.13 -12.47
CA LEU A 165 -0.51 14.46 -11.55
C LEU A 165 0.79 14.71 -12.31
N GLN A 166 1.53 15.73 -11.90
CA GLN A 166 2.87 16.04 -12.40
C GLN A 166 3.92 15.60 -11.39
N HIS A 167 4.79 14.69 -11.78
CA HIS A 167 5.90 14.14 -10.99
C HIS A 167 7.23 14.48 -11.67
N GLY A 168 7.72 15.70 -11.49
CA GLY A 168 8.89 16.19 -12.24
C GLY A 168 8.61 16.22 -13.74
N ASN A 169 9.31 15.41 -14.53
CA ASN A 169 9.10 15.31 -15.98
C ASN A 169 8.10 14.20 -16.42
N LEU A 170 7.51 13.51 -15.43
CA LEU A 170 6.45 12.53 -15.66
C LEU A 170 5.08 13.15 -15.41
N GLU A 171 4.13 12.89 -16.30
CA GLU A 171 2.73 13.25 -16.17
C GLU A 171 1.91 11.95 -16.11
N CYS A 172 1.19 11.73 -15.02
CA CYS A 172 0.35 10.56 -14.83
C CYS A 172 -1.13 10.95 -14.81
N LEU A 173 -1.94 10.37 -15.70
CA LEU A 173 -3.38 10.52 -15.69
C LEU A 173 -4.02 9.26 -15.08
N TYR A 174 -4.94 9.47 -14.13
CA TYR A 174 -5.83 8.46 -13.58
C TYR A 174 -7.24 8.73 -14.07
N GLY A 175 -7.81 7.81 -14.84
CA GLY A 175 -9.08 7.98 -15.56
C GLY A 175 -10.19 7.05 -15.08
N HIS A 176 -11.41 7.29 -15.62
CA HIS A 176 -12.66 6.60 -15.33
C HIS A 176 -13.11 6.65 -13.88
N LEU A 177 -12.73 7.73 -13.18
CA LEU A 177 -12.92 7.88 -11.73
C LEU A 177 -14.40 8.06 -11.37
N HIS A 178 -14.79 7.49 -10.23
CA HIS A 178 -16.09 7.73 -9.61
C HIS A 178 -16.10 9.06 -8.86
N ALA A 179 -15.08 9.30 -8.06
CA ALA A 179 -14.91 10.52 -7.28
C ALA A 179 -13.44 10.93 -7.26
N ILE A 180 -13.19 12.25 -7.16
CA ILE A 180 -11.86 12.83 -7.06
C ILE A 180 -11.74 13.48 -5.69
N ALA A 181 -10.65 13.19 -4.98
CA ALA A 181 -10.41 13.60 -3.60
C ALA A 181 -9.45 14.81 -3.48
N VAL A 182 -8.91 15.28 -4.59
CA VAL A 182 -7.91 16.37 -4.66
C VAL A 182 -8.38 17.46 -5.61
N LYS A 183 -7.74 18.63 -5.55
CA LYS A 183 -7.97 19.77 -6.44
C LYS A 183 -6.68 20.21 -7.12
N GLU A 184 -6.81 20.97 -8.21
CA GLU A 184 -5.66 21.53 -8.91
C GLU A 184 -4.78 22.36 -7.99
N GLY A 185 -3.47 22.18 -8.11
CA GLY A 185 -2.46 22.82 -7.29
C GLY A 185 -2.14 22.12 -5.96
N ASP A 186 -2.89 21.09 -5.56
CA ASP A 186 -2.57 20.33 -4.36
C ASP A 186 -1.23 19.61 -4.53
N ILE A 187 -0.40 19.63 -3.48
CA ILE A 187 0.82 18.83 -3.37
C ILE A 187 0.43 17.49 -2.79
N VAL A 188 0.83 16.42 -3.45
CA VAL A 188 0.55 15.04 -3.03
C VAL A 188 1.84 14.27 -2.76
N GLU A 189 1.84 13.48 -1.71
CA GLU A 189 2.87 12.49 -1.43
C GLU A 189 2.51 11.15 -2.10
N ALA A 190 3.49 10.26 -2.27
CA ALA A 190 3.17 8.90 -2.68
C ALA A 190 2.24 8.24 -1.65
N GLY A 191 1.22 7.53 -2.12
CA GLY A 191 0.19 6.94 -1.26
C GLY A 191 -0.95 7.87 -0.84
N THR A 192 -0.91 9.16 -1.22
CA THR A 192 -2.07 10.05 -1.06
C THR A 192 -3.25 9.51 -1.86
N ILE A 193 -4.43 9.39 -1.22
CA ILE A 193 -5.67 9.03 -1.92
C ILE A 193 -6.07 10.20 -2.81
N VAL A 194 -5.98 10.03 -4.11
CA VAL A 194 -6.32 11.07 -5.09
C VAL A 194 -7.72 10.92 -5.65
N ALA A 195 -8.27 9.69 -5.61
CA ALA A 195 -9.59 9.41 -6.17
C ALA A 195 -10.16 8.08 -5.68
N ILE A 196 -11.40 7.80 -6.11
CA ILE A 196 -12.02 6.48 -6.11
C ILE A 196 -12.18 6.06 -7.58
N SER A 197 -11.69 4.86 -7.92
CA SER A 197 -11.88 4.27 -9.25
C SER A 197 -13.35 4.06 -9.59
N GLY A 198 -13.70 4.02 -10.87
CA GLY A 198 -15.11 3.93 -11.26
C GLY A 198 -15.31 3.44 -12.70
N ASN A 199 -16.33 4.00 -13.35
CA ASN A 199 -16.77 3.60 -14.69
C ASN A 199 -17.30 4.80 -15.50
N THR A 200 -16.70 5.98 -15.34
CA THR A 200 -17.14 7.21 -16.05
C THR A 200 -16.48 7.31 -17.42
N GLY A 201 -17.07 8.10 -18.33
CA GLY A 201 -16.56 8.31 -19.67
C GLY A 201 -16.70 7.10 -20.60
N LYS A 202 -15.73 6.91 -21.50
CA LYS A 202 -15.72 5.78 -22.44
C LYS A 202 -15.16 4.54 -21.76
N SER A 203 -16.00 3.80 -21.05
CA SER A 203 -15.64 2.59 -20.33
C SER A 203 -16.72 1.50 -20.48
N THR A 204 -16.32 0.23 -20.49
CA THR A 204 -17.21 -0.93 -20.59
C THR A 204 -17.47 -1.61 -19.25
N GLY A 205 -16.83 -1.15 -18.19
CA GLY A 205 -16.96 -1.68 -16.83
C GLY A 205 -15.96 -1.06 -15.88
N PRO A 206 -16.15 -1.19 -14.56
CA PRO A 206 -15.28 -0.57 -13.57
C PRO A 206 -13.82 -0.99 -13.74
N HIS A 207 -12.94 -0.01 -13.88
CA HIS A 207 -11.48 -0.17 -13.94
C HIS A 207 -10.77 1.16 -13.69
N LEU A 208 -9.48 1.13 -13.50
CA LEU A 208 -8.61 2.30 -13.46
C LEU A 208 -7.80 2.37 -14.75
N HIS A 209 -7.99 3.43 -15.51
CA HIS A 209 -7.12 3.76 -16.64
C HIS A 209 -5.94 4.61 -16.16
N ILE A 210 -4.73 4.21 -16.52
CA ILE A 210 -3.50 4.96 -16.24
C ILE A 210 -2.82 5.29 -17.56
N ARG A 211 -2.61 6.59 -17.82
CA ARG A 211 -1.77 7.07 -18.92
C ARG A 211 -0.52 7.73 -18.34
N LEU A 212 0.62 7.47 -18.95
CA LEU A 212 1.89 8.07 -18.56
C LEU A 212 2.49 8.83 -19.74
N ARG A 213 2.99 10.04 -19.45
CA ARG A 213 3.80 10.82 -20.37
C ARG A 213 5.12 11.19 -19.73
N LYS A 214 6.21 11.04 -20.47
CA LYS A 214 7.53 11.51 -20.10
C LYS A 214 7.97 12.57 -21.10
N ASP A 215 8.29 13.77 -20.63
CA ASP A 215 8.65 14.90 -21.47
C ASP A 215 7.61 15.14 -22.59
N GLY A 216 6.32 15.04 -22.26
CA GLY A 216 5.17 15.21 -23.17
C GLY A 216 4.91 14.03 -24.11
N LYS A 217 5.75 13.00 -24.16
CA LYS A 217 5.58 11.82 -25.02
C LYS A 217 4.91 10.68 -24.25
N SER A 218 3.91 10.02 -24.86
CA SER A 218 3.26 8.83 -24.30
C SER A 218 4.26 7.68 -24.17
N VAL A 219 4.31 7.07 -22.98
CA VAL A 219 5.12 5.90 -22.69
C VAL A 219 4.25 4.82 -22.06
N ASP A 220 4.66 3.55 -22.18
CA ASP A 220 3.92 2.44 -21.58
C ASP A 220 3.95 2.51 -20.05
N PRO A 221 2.80 2.75 -19.39
CA PRO A 221 2.75 2.82 -17.93
C PRO A 221 3.10 1.50 -17.22
N LYS A 222 3.01 0.36 -17.94
CA LYS A 222 3.34 -0.95 -17.37
C LYS A 222 4.75 -0.99 -16.81
N ASN A 223 5.70 -0.38 -17.51
CA ASN A 223 7.10 -0.36 -17.09
C ASN A 223 7.29 0.33 -15.72
N LEU A 224 6.57 1.43 -15.49
CA LEU A 224 6.61 2.11 -14.20
C LEU A 224 5.91 1.28 -13.11
N VAL A 225 4.71 0.75 -13.40
CA VAL A 225 3.94 -0.04 -12.41
C VAL A 225 4.68 -1.31 -12.00
N ASP A 226 5.28 -2.04 -12.97
CA ASP A 226 6.08 -3.22 -12.67
C ASP A 226 7.34 -2.87 -11.87
N TYR A 227 8.02 -1.77 -12.25
CA TYR A 227 9.19 -1.29 -11.50
C TYR A 227 8.80 -0.96 -10.05
N LEU A 228 7.73 -0.18 -9.85
CA LEU A 228 7.28 0.19 -8.51
C LEU A 228 6.86 -1.02 -7.67
N ASN A 229 6.17 -2.00 -8.28
CA ASN A 229 5.79 -3.21 -7.59
C ASN A 229 7.01 -3.98 -7.06
N ASN A 230 8.00 -4.19 -7.92
CA ASN A 230 9.23 -4.87 -7.53
C ASN A 230 10.06 -4.05 -6.52
N TYR A 231 10.14 -2.74 -6.72
CA TYR A 231 10.90 -1.84 -5.85
C TYR A 231 10.29 -1.72 -4.45
N VAL A 232 8.97 -1.66 -4.35
CA VAL A 232 8.25 -1.67 -3.05
C VAL A 232 8.53 -2.96 -2.31
N ASP A 233 8.45 -4.12 -2.98
CA ASP A 233 8.74 -5.41 -2.38
C ASP A 233 10.20 -5.48 -1.91
N GLU A 234 11.16 -5.05 -2.75
CA GLU A 234 12.59 -5.02 -2.41
C GLU A 234 12.89 -4.14 -1.19
N LEU A 235 12.28 -2.95 -1.13
CA LEU A 235 12.43 -2.04 0.02
C LEU A 235 11.85 -2.65 1.29
N GLN A 236 10.67 -3.27 1.20
CA GLN A 236 10.04 -3.93 2.34
C GLN A 236 10.88 -5.08 2.87
N ASP A 237 11.48 -5.89 1.98
CA ASP A 237 12.38 -6.98 2.36
C ASP A 237 13.64 -6.48 3.05
N LYS A 238 14.25 -5.41 2.51
CA LYS A 238 15.44 -4.79 3.14
C LYS A 238 15.10 -4.17 4.50
N ILE A 239 13.97 -3.49 4.62
CA ILE A 239 13.50 -2.91 5.89
C ILE A 239 13.24 -4.03 6.91
N ALA A 240 12.57 -5.11 6.51
CA ALA A 240 12.32 -6.26 7.37
C ALA A 240 13.63 -6.92 7.81
N TYR A 241 14.58 -7.08 6.89
CA TYR A 241 15.90 -7.61 7.19
C TYR A 241 16.64 -6.79 8.25
N LEU A 242 16.65 -5.46 8.13
CA LEU A 242 17.33 -4.59 9.11
C LEU A 242 16.63 -4.55 10.46
N LYS A 243 15.30 -4.68 10.50
CA LYS A 243 14.52 -4.66 11.74
C LYS A 243 14.61 -5.97 12.53
N PHE A 244 14.63 -7.10 11.83
CA PHE A 244 14.45 -8.41 12.46
C PHE A 244 15.70 -9.30 12.37
N GLY A 245 16.82 -8.79 11.82
CA GLY A 245 18.04 -9.59 11.57
C GLY A 245 17.92 -10.41 10.30
N THR A 246 18.98 -11.18 9.99
CA THR A 246 19.09 -11.99 8.76
C THR A 246 17.72 -12.42 8.25
N LYS A 247 17.56 -12.53 6.90
CA LYS A 247 16.44 -13.32 6.33
C LYS A 247 16.42 -14.62 7.15
N PRO A 248 15.68 -14.75 8.20
CA PRO A 248 15.58 -16.04 8.84
C PRO A 248 14.80 -16.87 7.83
N ASP A 249 15.05 -18.12 7.78
CA ASP A 249 13.96 -19.06 7.60
C ASP A 249 12.99 -18.71 8.72
N LEU A 250 12.09 -17.79 8.45
CA LEU A 250 11.19 -17.29 9.46
C LEU A 250 10.33 -18.49 9.85
N GLU A 251 10.49 -18.99 11.06
CA GLU A 251 9.75 -20.16 11.51
C GLU A 251 8.28 -19.98 11.21
N LEU A 252 7.67 -20.92 10.53
CA LEU A 252 6.25 -20.89 10.23
C LEU A 252 5.45 -21.12 11.51
N ASN A 253 4.88 -20.05 12.03
CA ASN A 253 3.94 -20.08 13.16
C ASN A 253 2.86 -18.99 12.98
N ILE A 254 1.84 -19.01 13.81
CA ILE A 254 0.69 -18.10 13.69
C ILE A 254 1.13 -16.63 13.80
N SER A 255 2.02 -16.30 14.72
CA SER A 255 2.48 -14.92 14.94
C SER A 255 3.25 -14.39 13.72
N ASN A 256 4.16 -15.20 13.19
CA ASN A 256 4.95 -14.85 12.02
C ASN A 256 4.09 -14.79 10.76
N LEU A 257 3.06 -15.64 10.66
CA LEU A 257 2.09 -15.57 9.57
C LEU A 257 1.29 -14.25 9.61
N PHE A 258 0.82 -13.82 10.80
CA PHE A 258 0.16 -12.51 10.94
C PHE A 258 1.08 -11.37 10.49
N MET A 259 2.35 -11.40 10.89
CA MET A 259 3.35 -10.40 10.49
C MET A 259 3.55 -10.36 8.98
N MET A 260 3.60 -11.52 8.31
CA MET A 260 3.73 -11.57 6.85
C MET A 260 2.45 -11.13 6.12
N LEU A 261 1.28 -11.44 6.66
CA LEU A 261 0.01 -10.92 6.12
C LEU A 261 -0.05 -9.39 6.18
N GLU A 262 0.44 -8.81 7.27
CA GLU A 262 0.54 -7.35 7.40
C GLU A 262 1.58 -6.78 6.42
N LYS A 263 2.77 -7.37 6.35
CA LYS A 263 3.85 -7.00 5.42
C LYS A 263 3.35 -6.93 3.98
N TYR A 264 2.60 -7.93 3.54
CA TYR A 264 2.08 -8.00 2.18
C TYR A 264 0.70 -7.36 2.01
N HIS A 265 0.20 -6.63 3.02
CA HIS A 265 -1.10 -5.95 3.00
C HIS A 265 -2.28 -6.87 2.67
N VAL A 266 -2.23 -8.10 3.16
CA VAL A 266 -3.32 -9.07 2.98
C VAL A 266 -4.51 -8.66 3.82
N LYS A 267 -5.68 -8.52 3.20
CA LYS A 267 -6.93 -8.15 3.88
C LYS A 267 -7.46 -9.32 4.71
N PHE A 268 -8.18 -9.01 5.79
CA PHE A 268 -8.83 -9.99 6.67
C PHE A 268 -7.86 -11.01 7.29
N PRO A 269 -6.77 -10.56 7.93
CA PRO A 269 -5.68 -11.45 8.36
C PRO A 269 -6.15 -12.61 9.23
N LYS A 270 -7.10 -12.43 10.15
CA LYS A 270 -7.65 -13.53 10.95
C LYS A 270 -8.32 -14.62 10.11
N ILE A 271 -9.06 -14.23 9.07
CA ILE A 271 -9.71 -15.20 8.17
C ILE A 271 -8.65 -15.92 7.36
N VAL A 272 -7.63 -15.21 6.88
CA VAL A 272 -6.58 -15.79 6.04
C VAL A 272 -5.67 -16.71 6.85
N VAL A 273 -5.35 -16.37 8.12
CA VAL A 273 -4.66 -17.31 9.02
C VAL A 273 -5.50 -18.57 9.23
N ALA A 274 -6.80 -18.42 9.49
CA ALA A 274 -7.70 -19.56 9.66
C ALA A 274 -7.75 -20.44 8.38
N GLN A 275 -7.75 -19.84 7.19
CA GLN A 275 -7.64 -20.58 5.94
C GLN A 275 -6.33 -21.37 5.86
N ALA A 276 -5.19 -20.72 6.13
CA ALA A 276 -3.89 -21.40 6.13
C ALA A 276 -3.86 -22.58 7.09
N LEU A 277 -4.42 -22.44 8.30
CA LEU A 277 -4.52 -23.54 9.27
C LEU A 277 -5.37 -24.70 8.76
N VAL A 278 -6.48 -24.42 8.09
CA VAL A 278 -7.36 -25.45 7.51
C VAL A 278 -6.66 -26.17 6.33
N GLU A 279 -6.11 -25.40 5.39
CA GLU A 279 -5.47 -25.92 4.18
C GLU A 279 -4.22 -26.76 4.50
N THR A 280 -3.52 -26.40 5.55
CA THR A 280 -2.24 -27.07 5.91
C THR A 280 -2.37 -28.08 7.03
N GLY A 281 -3.57 -28.27 7.60
CA GLY A 281 -3.71 -29.08 8.81
C GLY A 281 -2.81 -28.59 9.94
N TYR A 282 -2.91 -27.28 10.26
CA TYR A 282 -2.06 -26.63 11.27
C TYR A 282 -0.56 -26.70 10.94
N PHE A 283 -0.22 -26.40 9.68
CA PHE A 283 1.16 -26.36 9.13
C PHE A 283 1.86 -27.72 9.04
N THR A 284 1.11 -28.83 9.01
CA THR A 284 1.68 -30.19 9.01
C THR A 284 1.53 -30.92 7.69
N SER A 285 0.73 -30.39 6.74
CA SER A 285 0.48 -31.08 5.47
C SER A 285 1.73 -31.15 4.60
N ARG A 286 1.81 -32.19 3.77
CA ARG A 286 2.90 -32.37 2.80
C ARG A 286 3.06 -31.17 1.86
N VAL A 287 1.96 -30.59 1.38
CA VAL A 287 1.96 -29.42 0.49
C VAL A 287 2.54 -28.20 1.20
N CYS A 288 2.27 -28.04 2.50
CA CYS A 288 2.87 -27.00 3.30
C CYS A 288 4.38 -27.19 3.44
N LEU A 289 4.81 -28.39 3.82
CA LEU A 289 6.20 -28.68 4.17
C LEU A 289 7.13 -28.80 2.93
N GLU A 290 6.66 -29.42 1.85
CA GLU A 290 7.48 -29.67 0.66
C GLU A 290 7.33 -28.58 -0.42
N CYS A 291 6.14 -27.97 -0.52
CA CYS A 291 5.88 -26.95 -1.54
C CYS A 291 5.84 -25.53 -0.96
N HIS A 292 5.99 -25.33 0.34
CA HIS A 292 5.86 -24.07 1.05
C HIS A 292 4.55 -23.30 0.73
N ASN A 293 3.49 -24.07 0.44
CA ASN A 293 2.22 -23.54 -0.07
C ASN A 293 1.15 -23.62 1.01
N LEU A 294 0.92 -22.48 1.70
CA LEU A 294 0.01 -22.40 2.85
C LEU A 294 -1.47 -22.42 2.46
N PHE A 295 -1.79 -22.18 1.21
CA PHE A 295 -3.16 -21.92 0.76
C PHE A 295 -3.65 -22.92 -0.29
N GLY A 296 -2.91 -24.00 -0.52
CA GLY A 296 -3.29 -24.99 -1.51
C GLY A 296 -3.38 -24.45 -2.94
N LEU A 297 -2.62 -23.38 -3.26
CA LEU A 297 -2.68 -22.73 -4.55
C LEU A 297 -2.26 -23.68 -5.67
N ARG A 298 -3.06 -23.70 -6.75
CA ARG A 298 -2.84 -24.57 -7.91
C ARG A 298 -2.64 -23.78 -9.18
N ARG A 299 -1.80 -24.30 -10.07
CA ARG A 299 -1.56 -23.73 -11.39
C ARG A 299 -2.78 -23.94 -12.28
N PRO A 300 -3.35 -22.89 -12.88
CA PRO A 300 -4.51 -23.04 -13.76
C PRO A 300 -4.26 -23.91 -15.01
N SER A 301 -3.00 -24.00 -15.43
CA SER A 301 -2.61 -24.70 -16.66
C SER A 301 -2.68 -26.23 -16.55
N ASN A 302 -2.37 -26.80 -15.38
CA ASN A 302 -2.24 -28.26 -15.19
C ASN A 302 -2.82 -28.78 -13.87
N GLY A 303 -3.34 -27.88 -13.00
CA GLY A 303 -3.90 -28.25 -11.70
C GLY A 303 -2.89 -28.64 -10.63
N GLU A 304 -1.59 -28.60 -10.92
CA GLU A 304 -0.52 -28.91 -9.95
C GLU A 304 -0.40 -27.81 -8.90
N TYR A 305 0.07 -28.16 -7.70
CA TYR A 305 0.37 -27.18 -6.68
C TYR A 305 1.50 -26.25 -7.10
N TYR A 306 1.40 -24.96 -6.74
CA TYR A 306 2.57 -24.09 -6.77
C TYR A 306 3.56 -24.55 -5.71
N THR A 307 4.85 -24.54 -6.07
CA THR A 307 5.97 -24.68 -5.13
C THR A 307 6.66 -23.33 -5.04
N PHE A 308 6.94 -22.91 -3.82
CA PHE A 308 7.62 -21.65 -3.49
C PHE A 308 8.95 -21.96 -2.82
N ASP A 309 9.90 -21.04 -2.90
CA ASP A 309 11.18 -21.19 -2.21
C ASP A 309 11.02 -21.02 -0.70
N THR A 310 10.08 -20.16 -0.29
CA THR A 310 9.73 -19.94 1.13
C THR A 310 8.20 -19.89 1.30
N TRP A 311 7.73 -20.14 2.51
CA TRP A 311 6.30 -20.08 2.82
C TRP A 311 5.73 -18.65 2.71
N GLU A 312 6.55 -17.62 2.93
CA GLU A 312 6.18 -16.20 2.81
C GLU A 312 5.79 -15.85 1.37
N GLU A 313 6.43 -16.48 0.37
CA GLU A 313 6.07 -16.29 -1.03
C GLU A 313 4.65 -16.76 -1.33
N SER A 314 4.19 -17.81 -0.63
CA SER A 314 2.80 -18.27 -0.77
C SER A 314 1.80 -17.24 -0.22
N VAL A 315 2.18 -16.45 0.80
CA VAL A 315 1.37 -15.34 1.31
C VAL A 315 1.21 -14.24 0.26
N LYS A 316 2.31 -13.87 -0.40
CA LYS A 316 2.29 -12.93 -1.51
C LYS A 316 1.43 -13.45 -2.67
N ALA A 317 1.62 -14.71 -3.03
CA ALA A 317 0.85 -15.37 -4.09
C ALA A 317 -0.66 -15.43 -3.75
N TYR A 318 -1.02 -15.66 -2.49
CA TYR A 318 -2.42 -15.61 -2.06
C TYR A 318 -3.03 -14.23 -2.29
N ARG A 319 -2.35 -13.16 -1.92
CA ARG A 319 -2.77 -11.79 -2.23
C ARG A 319 -3.01 -11.62 -3.74
N ASP A 320 -2.04 -12.02 -4.54
CA ASP A 320 -2.00 -11.72 -5.98
C ASP A 320 -2.94 -12.62 -6.81
N TYR A 321 -3.19 -13.87 -6.37
CA TYR A 321 -4.00 -14.84 -7.14
C TYR A 321 -5.42 -15.02 -6.59
N VAL A 322 -5.65 -14.73 -5.32
CA VAL A 322 -6.95 -14.91 -4.66
C VAL A 322 -7.59 -13.57 -4.33
N GLN A 323 -6.95 -12.76 -3.49
CA GLN A 323 -7.56 -11.54 -2.98
C GLN A 323 -7.81 -10.45 -4.03
N TYR A 324 -7.08 -10.46 -5.15
CA TYR A 324 -7.38 -9.52 -6.23
C TYR A 324 -8.82 -9.66 -6.79
N LYS A 325 -9.45 -10.83 -6.61
CA LYS A 325 -10.83 -11.09 -7.02
C LYS A 325 -11.87 -10.49 -6.06
N TYR A 326 -11.44 -10.11 -4.85
CA TYR A 326 -12.33 -9.57 -3.84
C TYR A 326 -12.71 -8.12 -4.18
N LYS A 327 -14.05 -7.88 -4.27
CA LYS A 327 -14.61 -6.59 -4.67
C LYS A 327 -15.47 -5.95 -3.58
N GLY A 328 -15.38 -6.44 -2.35
CA GLY A 328 -16.19 -5.97 -1.24
C GLY A 328 -17.23 -6.97 -0.76
N GLY A 329 -17.89 -6.67 0.37
CA GLY A 329 -18.87 -7.53 1.03
C GLY A 329 -18.28 -8.45 2.09
N ASP A 330 -19.03 -9.47 2.51
CA ASP A 330 -18.54 -10.50 3.44
C ASP A 330 -17.46 -11.34 2.77
N TYR A 331 -16.33 -11.55 3.46
CA TYR A 331 -15.19 -12.26 2.88
C TYR A 331 -15.44 -13.78 2.80
N TYR A 332 -16.27 -14.34 3.67
CA TYR A 332 -16.64 -15.76 3.59
C TYR A 332 -17.56 -16.02 2.37
N ASP A 333 -18.53 -15.13 2.14
CA ASP A 333 -19.36 -15.20 0.93
C ASP A 333 -18.52 -15.05 -0.35
N PHE A 334 -17.46 -14.24 -0.30
CA PHE A 334 -16.51 -14.16 -1.40
C PHE A 334 -15.79 -15.49 -1.62
N LEU A 335 -15.30 -16.15 -0.57
CA LEU A 335 -14.62 -17.44 -0.69
C LEU A 335 -15.54 -18.52 -1.27
N ASP A 336 -16.79 -18.57 -0.82
CA ASP A 336 -17.81 -19.49 -1.36
C ASP A 336 -18.09 -19.18 -2.83
N ARG A 337 -18.26 -17.93 -3.20
CA ARG A 337 -18.55 -17.49 -4.57
C ARG A 337 -17.43 -17.82 -5.56
N ILE A 338 -16.17 -17.74 -5.16
CA ILE A 338 -15.03 -18.08 -6.04
C ILE A 338 -14.74 -19.58 -6.06
N GLY A 339 -15.49 -20.39 -5.30
CA GLY A 339 -15.24 -21.82 -5.17
C GLY A 339 -13.87 -22.13 -4.61
N TYR A 340 -13.43 -21.40 -3.56
CA TYR A 340 -12.08 -21.54 -3.01
C TYR A 340 -11.80 -22.96 -2.55
N ALA A 341 -12.80 -23.65 -1.96
CA ALA A 341 -12.70 -25.04 -1.58
C ALA A 341 -13.97 -25.83 -1.97
N GLU A 342 -13.79 -27.13 -2.24
CA GLU A 342 -14.87 -28.01 -2.69
C GLU A 342 -15.84 -28.43 -1.56
N GLY A 343 -15.44 -28.27 -0.32
CA GLY A 343 -16.19 -28.77 0.84
C GLY A 343 -17.32 -27.80 1.28
N PRO A 344 -18.58 -28.24 1.40
CA PRO A 344 -19.72 -27.37 1.73
C PRO A 344 -19.66 -26.76 3.15
N LYS A 345 -18.71 -27.18 3.99
CA LYS A 345 -18.52 -26.68 5.35
C LYS A 345 -17.26 -25.85 5.52
N TYR A 346 -16.51 -25.61 4.44
CA TYR A 346 -15.21 -24.96 4.51
C TYR A 346 -15.25 -23.60 5.22
N THR A 347 -16.07 -22.69 4.75
CA THR A 347 -16.21 -21.34 5.33
C THR A 347 -16.72 -21.36 6.77
N SER A 348 -17.55 -22.35 7.13
CA SER A 348 -17.98 -22.55 8.54
C SER A 348 -16.80 -22.91 9.44
N VAL A 349 -15.93 -23.81 9.01
CA VAL A 349 -14.72 -24.21 9.76
C VAL A 349 -13.75 -23.04 9.87
N VAL A 350 -13.47 -22.36 8.76
CA VAL A 350 -12.64 -21.16 8.74
C VAL A 350 -13.17 -20.08 9.67
N ARG A 351 -14.49 -19.85 9.68
CA ARG A 351 -15.15 -18.87 10.56
C ARG A 351 -15.00 -19.25 12.03
N GLN A 352 -15.09 -20.53 12.37
CA GLN A 352 -14.92 -21.01 13.75
C GLN A 352 -13.46 -20.78 14.22
N ILE A 353 -12.47 -21.13 13.41
CA ILE A 353 -11.06 -20.93 13.75
C ILE A 353 -10.73 -19.44 13.82
N ALA A 354 -11.21 -18.63 12.87
CA ALA A 354 -10.96 -17.19 12.88
C ALA A 354 -11.50 -16.46 14.13
N LYS A 355 -12.53 -17.01 14.77
CA LYS A 355 -13.06 -16.49 16.06
C LYS A 355 -12.16 -16.81 17.25
N SER A 356 -11.36 -17.86 17.16
CA SER A 356 -10.45 -18.26 18.24
C SER A 356 -9.05 -17.62 18.14
N LEU A 357 -8.76 -16.96 17.03
CA LEU A 357 -7.56 -16.15 16.79
C LEU A 357 -7.79 -14.70 17.26
#